data_a902eae41b5a3dff321afd0f941e59b1
#
_entry.id   a902eae41b5a3dff321afd0f941e59b1
#
_cell.length_a   1.000
_cell.length_b   1.000
_cell.length_c   1.000
_cell.angle_alpha   90.00
_cell.angle_beta   90.00
_cell.angle_gamma   90.00
#
_symmetry.space_group_name_H-M   'P 1'
#
loop_
_entity.id
_entity.type
_entity.pdbx_description
1 polymer ?
#
loop_
_entity_poly.entity_id
_entity_poly.type
_entity_poly.pdbx_seq_one_letter_code
_entity_poly.pdbx_strand_id
1 'polypeptide(L)'
;MESNMDKRKYRKSLTLCIEALHTLCVGPGELRSRLWSIDKEFFSLKPEQFPDAEQLRADMELLLGSVRTLQPRNDEGLINATISRARIRHLEKVAQQIWDIHRKFAAYMNNAAS
;
A
#
# COMPACT_ATOMS: atom_id res chain seq x y z
N MET A 1 -0.82 16.23 -20.94
CA MET A 1 -0.23 14.94 -21.26
C MET A 1 1.04 14.73 -20.43
N GLU A 2 1.10 13.63 -19.70
CA GLU A 2 2.26 13.35 -18.88
C GLU A 2 3.45 12.86 -19.70
N SER A 3 4.61 13.39 -19.40
CA SER A 3 5.85 12.96 -20.04
C SER A 3 6.43 11.76 -19.28
N ASN A 4 7.42 11.09 -19.90
CA ASN A 4 8.14 10.01 -19.21
C ASN A 4 8.84 10.51 -17.95
N MET A 5 9.24 11.77 -17.92
CA MET A 5 9.87 12.37 -16.74
C MET A 5 8.89 12.48 -15.58
N ASP A 6 7.63 12.81 -15.87
CA ASP A 6 6.61 12.90 -14.83
C ASP A 6 6.35 11.54 -14.18
N LYS A 7 6.47 10.46 -14.96
CA LYS A 7 6.27 9.12 -14.45
C LYS A 7 7.45 8.61 -13.62
N ARG A 8 8.66 9.10 -13.89
CA ARG A 8 9.84 8.69 -13.14
C ARG A 8 9.73 8.97 -11.66
N LYS A 9 9.08 10.05 -11.29
CA LYS A 9 8.94 10.40 -9.86
C LYS A 9 8.11 9.38 -9.08
N TYR A 10 7.32 8.57 -9.79
CA TYR A 10 6.48 7.55 -9.15
C TYR A 10 7.12 6.16 -9.11
N ARG A 11 8.29 5.98 -9.72
CA ARG A 11 8.95 4.67 -9.76
C ARG A 11 9.23 4.10 -8.38
N LYS A 12 9.70 4.93 -7.48
CA LYS A 12 10.01 4.49 -6.13
C LYS A 12 8.75 3.96 -5.45
N SER A 13 7.64 4.67 -5.60
CA SER A 13 6.37 4.23 -5.01
C SER A 13 5.91 2.90 -5.60
N LEU A 14 6.03 2.72 -6.90
CA LEU A 14 5.67 1.46 -7.54
C LEU A 14 6.58 0.33 -7.05
N THR A 15 7.88 0.58 -6.93
CA THR A 15 8.83 -0.41 -6.41
C THR A 15 8.44 -0.84 -5.00
N LEU A 16 8.05 0.10 -4.15
CA LEU A 16 7.61 -0.23 -2.80
C LEU A 16 6.33 -1.06 -2.80
N CYS A 17 5.41 -0.79 -3.73
CA CYS A 17 4.21 -1.62 -3.89
C CYS A 17 4.57 -3.05 -4.28
N ILE A 18 5.51 -3.21 -5.23
CA ILE A 18 5.94 -4.54 -5.69
C ILE A 18 6.60 -5.29 -4.54
N GLU A 19 7.47 -4.63 -3.79
CA GLU A 19 8.14 -5.23 -2.65
C GLU A 19 7.15 -5.65 -1.56
N ALA A 20 6.16 -4.80 -1.31
CA ALA A 20 5.11 -5.11 -0.34
C ALA A 20 4.33 -6.36 -0.76
N LEU A 21 3.95 -6.46 -2.03
CA LEU A 21 3.24 -7.64 -2.53
C LEU A 21 4.11 -8.88 -2.46
N HIS A 22 5.39 -8.76 -2.77
CA HIS A 22 6.31 -9.89 -2.67
C HIS A 22 6.33 -10.41 -1.23
N THR A 23 6.44 -9.51 -0.25
CA THR A 23 6.42 -9.88 1.16
C THR A 23 5.10 -10.56 1.54
N LEU A 24 3.98 -10.04 1.05
CA LEU A 24 2.67 -10.62 1.35
C LEU A 24 2.51 -12.00 0.74
N CYS A 25 3.13 -12.26 -0.40
CA CYS A 25 3.02 -13.56 -1.08
C CYS A 25 3.97 -14.62 -0.54
N VAL A 26 5.21 -14.24 -0.24
CA VAL A 26 6.26 -15.22 0.09
C VAL A 26 6.97 -14.96 1.40
N GLY A 27 6.58 -13.94 2.14
CA GLY A 27 7.19 -13.63 3.42
C GLY A 27 6.94 -14.72 4.46
N PRO A 28 7.77 -14.79 5.50
CA PRO A 28 7.57 -15.77 6.56
C PRO A 28 6.37 -15.39 7.44
N GLY A 29 5.79 -16.42 8.07
CA GLY A 29 4.69 -16.20 9.01
C GLY A 29 3.34 -16.03 8.36
N GLU A 30 2.37 -15.68 9.17
CA GLU A 30 1.00 -15.47 8.72
C GLU A 30 0.79 -14.05 8.18
N LEU A 31 -0.38 -13.79 7.61
CA LEU A 31 -0.70 -12.50 6.99
C LEU A 31 -0.44 -11.31 7.93
N ARG A 32 -0.81 -11.42 9.20
CA ARG A 32 -0.60 -10.34 10.17
C ARG A 32 0.88 -9.96 10.27
N SER A 33 1.74 -10.96 10.37
CA SER A 33 3.20 -10.74 10.44
C SER A 33 3.74 -10.12 9.16
N ARG A 34 3.22 -10.56 8.02
CA ARG A 34 3.64 -10.02 6.72
C ARG A 34 3.23 -8.56 6.55
N LEU A 35 2.03 -8.20 6.97
CA LEU A 35 1.58 -6.81 6.94
C LEU A 35 2.43 -5.94 7.86
N TRP A 36 2.82 -6.47 9.00
CA TRP A 36 3.73 -5.75 9.92
C TRP A 36 5.07 -5.49 9.27
N SER A 37 5.56 -6.45 8.50
CA SER A 37 6.87 -6.34 7.84
C SER A 37 6.91 -5.19 6.82
N ILE A 38 5.79 -4.83 6.22
CA ILE A 38 5.74 -3.76 5.22
C ILE A 38 5.32 -2.40 5.78
N ASP A 39 5.08 -2.32 7.10
CA ASP A 39 4.53 -1.10 7.72
C ASP A 39 5.41 0.13 7.48
N LYS A 40 6.68 0.03 7.82
CA LYS A 40 7.58 1.19 7.79
C LYS A 40 7.77 1.74 6.39
N GLU A 41 7.82 0.89 5.39
CA GLU A 41 8.14 1.31 4.03
C GLU A 41 6.89 1.61 3.22
N PHE A 42 5.93 0.69 3.20
CA PHE A 42 4.75 0.85 2.34
C PHE A 42 3.71 1.78 2.94
N PHE A 43 3.34 1.56 4.21
CA PHE A 43 2.27 2.37 4.82
C PHE A 43 2.73 3.78 5.20
N SER A 44 4.00 4.10 5.02
CA SER A 44 4.50 5.47 5.18
C SER A 44 4.31 6.29 3.90
N LEU A 45 3.95 5.66 2.78
CA LEU A 45 3.70 6.38 1.54
C LEU A 45 2.44 7.24 1.67
N LYS A 46 2.53 8.46 1.15
CA LYS A 46 1.40 9.39 1.15
C LYS A 46 0.67 9.33 -0.19
N PRO A 47 -0.64 9.62 -0.22
CA PRO A 47 -1.39 9.59 -1.48
C PRO A 47 -0.77 10.42 -2.60
N GLU A 48 -0.18 11.56 -2.28
CA GLU A 48 0.44 12.42 -3.29
C GLU A 48 1.70 11.83 -3.92
N GLN A 49 2.23 10.74 -3.36
CA GLN A 49 3.36 10.02 -3.94
C GLN A 49 2.92 9.02 -5.02
N PHE A 50 1.61 8.92 -5.24
CA PHE A 50 1.02 8.10 -6.29
C PHE A 50 0.55 8.99 -7.44
N PRO A 51 0.48 8.46 -8.67
CA PRO A 51 -0.05 9.23 -9.80
C PRO A 51 -1.48 9.69 -9.55
N ASP A 52 -1.81 10.89 -10.01
CA ASP A 52 -3.18 11.39 -9.98
C ASP A 52 -3.95 10.84 -11.18
N ALA A 53 -4.15 9.53 -11.19
CA ALA A 53 -4.78 8.79 -12.26
C ALA A 53 -5.39 7.52 -11.71
N GLU A 54 -6.37 6.96 -12.41
CA GLU A 54 -6.99 5.67 -12.07
C GLU A 54 -7.50 5.59 -10.63
N GLN A 55 -7.78 6.74 -10.00
CA GLN A 55 -8.20 6.84 -8.60
C GLN A 55 -7.17 6.31 -7.61
N LEU A 56 -5.90 6.24 -8.01
CA LEU A 56 -4.84 5.69 -7.16
C LEU A 56 -4.69 6.44 -5.84
N ARG A 57 -4.76 7.78 -5.88
CA ARG A 57 -4.63 8.56 -4.65
C ARG A 57 -5.79 8.32 -3.69
N ALA A 58 -7.00 8.25 -4.22
CA ALA A 58 -8.18 7.94 -3.42
C ALA A 58 -8.10 6.53 -2.84
N ASP A 59 -7.65 5.57 -3.64
CA ASP A 59 -7.50 4.19 -3.19
C ASP A 59 -6.46 4.10 -2.06
N MET A 60 -5.36 4.86 -2.17
CA MET A 60 -4.36 4.88 -1.12
C MET A 60 -4.89 5.52 0.17
N GLU A 61 -5.69 6.58 0.05
CA GLU A 61 -6.32 7.17 1.22
C GLU A 61 -7.26 6.19 1.92
N LEU A 62 -8.04 5.43 1.14
CA LEU A 62 -8.91 4.41 1.69
C LEU A 62 -8.11 3.31 2.38
N LEU A 63 -7.01 2.88 1.77
CA LEU A 63 -6.15 1.87 2.36
C LEU A 63 -5.58 2.35 3.70
N LEU A 64 -5.04 3.56 3.74
CA LEU A 64 -4.48 4.11 4.97
C LEU A 64 -5.55 4.24 6.05
N GLY A 65 -6.77 4.61 5.67
CA GLY A 65 -7.89 4.62 6.61
C GLY A 65 -8.18 3.24 7.17
N SER A 66 -8.09 2.21 6.31
CA SER A 66 -8.35 0.82 6.73
C SER A 66 -7.34 0.31 7.74
N VAL A 67 -6.10 0.80 7.71
CA VAL A 67 -5.06 0.37 8.66
C VAL A 67 -4.91 1.29 9.86
N ARG A 68 -5.82 2.25 10.01
CA ARG A 68 -5.82 3.20 11.14
C ARG A 68 -7.14 3.17 11.91
N THR A 69 -7.81 2.03 11.93
CA THR A 69 -9.16 1.93 12.50
C THR A 69 -9.18 1.71 14.00
N LEU A 70 -8.11 1.19 14.59
CA LEU A 70 -8.07 0.89 16.02
C LEU A 70 -7.18 1.88 16.76
N GLN A 71 -7.62 2.26 17.97
CA GLN A 71 -6.86 3.20 18.78
C GLN A 71 -5.59 2.53 19.32
N PRO A 72 -4.47 3.24 19.30
CA PRO A 72 -3.22 2.69 19.81
C PRO A 72 -3.27 2.57 21.35
N ARG A 73 -2.51 1.63 21.88
CA ARG A 73 -2.27 1.46 23.30
C ARG A 73 -0.81 1.80 23.56
N ASN A 74 -0.56 2.55 24.62
CA ASN A 74 0.80 2.98 24.98
C ASN A 74 1.42 3.75 23.80
N ASP A 75 2.64 3.37 23.39
CA ASP A 75 3.41 4.08 22.38
C ASP A 75 3.23 3.53 20.97
N GLU A 76 2.35 2.55 20.77
CA GLU A 76 2.13 2.01 19.42
C GLU A 76 1.41 3.03 18.54
N GLY A 77 1.72 3.04 17.24
CA GLY A 77 1.04 3.92 16.28
C GLY A 77 -0.32 3.34 15.86
N LEU A 78 -1.12 4.15 15.16
CA LEU A 78 -2.44 3.73 14.68
C LEU A 78 -2.37 2.50 13.77
N ILE A 79 -1.38 2.46 12.88
CA ILE A 79 -1.21 1.34 11.95
C ILE A 79 -0.84 0.08 12.71
N ASN A 80 0.12 0.18 13.64
CA ASN A 80 0.51 -0.95 14.48
C ASN A 80 -0.67 -1.48 15.28
N ALA A 81 -1.44 -0.59 15.88
CA ALA A 81 -2.61 -0.97 16.66
C ALA A 81 -3.58 -1.76 15.79
N THR A 82 -3.85 -1.28 14.60
CA THR A 82 -4.81 -1.92 13.70
C THR A 82 -4.30 -3.28 13.23
N ILE A 83 -3.06 -3.35 12.74
CA ILE A 83 -2.51 -4.62 12.25
C ILE A 83 -2.43 -5.65 13.37
N SER A 84 -2.06 -5.24 14.57
CA SER A 84 -1.91 -6.16 15.69
C SER A 84 -3.22 -6.77 16.18
N ARG A 85 -4.33 -6.01 16.09
CA ARG A 85 -5.58 -6.40 16.75
C ARG A 85 -6.77 -6.57 15.82
N ALA A 86 -6.68 -6.17 14.56
CA ALA A 86 -7.80 -6.34 13.62
C ALA A 86 -8.06 -7.81 13.34
N ARG A 87 -9.31 -8.12 13.02
CA ARG A 87 -9.69 -9.48 12.62
C ARG A 87 -9.03 -9.85 11.30
N ILE A 88 -8.79 -11.14 11.11
CA ILE A 88 -8.11 -11.62 9.91
C ILE A 88 -8.85 -11.21 8.63
N ARG A 89 -10.18 -11.18 8.66
CA ARG A 89 -10.96 -10.74 7.49
C ARG A 89 -10.64 -9.32 7.09
N HIS A 90 -10.42 -8.44 8.07
CA HIS A 90 -10.06 -7.06 7.80
C HIS A 90 -8.66 -6.98 7.19
N LEU A 91 -7.73 -7.79 7.71
CA LEU A 91 -6.38 -7.84 7.18
C LEU A 91 -6.34 -8.39 5.75
N GLU A 92 -7.19 -9.37 5.45
CA GLU A 92 -7.32 -9.89 4.08
C GLU A 92 -7.83 -8.80 3.12
N LYS A 93 -8.76 -7.98 3.60
CA LYS A 93 -9.26 -6.84 2.84
C LYS A 93 -8.15 -5.83 2.55
N VAL A 94 -7.32 -5.56 3.55
CA VAL A 94 -6.17 -4.67 3.38
C VAL A 94 -5.22 -5.22 2.31
N ALA A 95 -4.92 -6.51 2.36
CA ALA A 95 -4.07 -7.14 1.37
C ALA A 95 -4.67 -7.04 -0.03
N GLN A 96 -5.98 -7.21 -0.17
CA GLN A 96 -6.66 -7.06 -1.45
C GLN A 96 -6.57 -5.62 -1.96
N GLN A 97 -6.69 -4.64 -1.08
CA GLN A 97 -6.55 -3.24 -1.46
C GLN A 97 -5.15 -2.95 -2.00
N ILE A 98 -4.12 -3.53 -1.37
CA ILE A 98 -2.74 -3.36 -1.83
C ILE A 98 -2.57 -3.95 -3.23
N TRP A 99 -3.13 -5.14 -3.47
CA TRP A 99 -3.09 -5.78 -4.78
C TRP A 99 -3.77 -4.91 -5.85
N ASP A 100 -4.96 -4.39 -5.54
CA ASP A 100 -5.71 -3.56 -6.49
C ASP A 100 -4.96 -2.27 -6.83
N ILE A 101 -4.36 -1.64 -5.84
CA ILE A 101 -3.55 -0.45 -6.05
C ILE A 101 -2.36 -0.76 -6.96
N HIS A 102 -1.64 -1.85 -6.66
CA HIS A 102 -0.51 -2.27 -7.47
C HIS A 102 -0.92 -2.51 -8.93
N ARG A 103 -2.01 -3.23 -9.13
CA ARG A 103 -2.48 -3.56 -10.46
C ARG A 103 -2.79 -2.32 -11.28
N LYS A 104 -3.49 -1.37 -10.71
CA LYS A 104 -3.81 -0.11 -11.37
C LYS A 104 -2.57 0.74 -11.63
N PHE A 105 -1.68 0.79 -10.65
CA PHE A 105 -0.44 1.56 -10.75
C PHE A 105 0.45 1.00 -11.85
N ALA A 106 0.64 -0.30 -11.88
CA ALA A 106 1.46 -0.95 -12.91
C ALA A 106 0.88 -0.72 -14.30
N ALA A 107 -0.45 -0.83 -14.44
CA ALA A 107 -1.10 -0.59 -15.73
C ALA A 107 -0.91 0.86 -16.18
N TYR A 108 -1.03 1.81 -15.28
CA TYR A 108 -0.80 3.22 -15.58
C TYR A 108 0.63 3.45 -16.07
N MET A 109 1.61 2.89 -15.37
CA MET A 109 3.02 3.08 -15.73
C MET A 109 3.35 2.44 -17.06
N ASN A 110 2.77 1.28 -17.36
CA ASN A 110 2.99 0.57 -18.62
C ASN A 110 2.33 1.27 -19.78
N ASN A 111 1.15 1.83 -19.61
CA ASN A 111 0.43 2.53 -20.68
C ASN A 111 1.15 3.78 -21.14
N ALA A 112 2.08 4.28 -20.35
CA ALA A 112 2.86 5.45 -20.71
C ALA A 112 3.85 5.20 -21.82
N ALA A 113 4.18 3.94 -22.06
CA ALA A 113 5.19 3.58 -23.05
C ALA A 113 4.64 3.60 -24.47
N SER A 114 3.33 3.71 -24.63
CA SER A 114 2.72 3.73 -25.95
C SER A 114 2.55 5.12 -26.50
#